data_04bf1f250360aed0cbcea002be23de3d
#
_entry.id   04bf1f250360aed0cbcea002be23de3d
#
_cell.length_a   1.000
_cell.length_b   1.000
_cell.length_c   1.000
_cell.angle_alpha   90.00
_cell.angle_beta   90.00
_cell.angle_gamma   90.00
#
_symmetry.space_group_name_H-M   'P 1'
#
loop_
_entity.id
_entity.type
_entity.pdbx_description
1 polymer ?
#
loop_
_entity_poly.entity_id
_entity_poly.type
_entity_poly.pdbx_seq_one_letter_code
_entity_poly.pdbx_strand_id
1 'polypeptide(L)'
;MTNIDTKEALDVRAVFRLVTRCWPYYRPQLKHILTYIGCTLLIGALFFSFWFVADDLIQNKIGVGEPLQPLQAHLLMLDESYLKGDDEPKRLSEAQRKQVRANVVIFTLTFVFVVFVGSSPLSYYQVWIFQRVN
;
A
#
# COMPACT_ATOMS: atom_id res chain seq x y z
N MET A 1 49.99 12.78 2.57
CA MET A 1 48.85 11.82 2.67
C MET A 1 48.16 12.12 3.97
N THR A 2 47.15 12.97 3.91
CA THR A 2 46.38 13.43 5.06
C THR A 2 45.25 12.43 5.29
N ASN A 3 45.37 11.74 6.42
CA ASN A 3 44.30 10.86 6.94
C ASN A 3 43.11 11.74 7.32
N ILE A 4 42.12 11.80 6.45
CA ILE A 4 40.82 12.39 6.77
C ILE A 4 40.11 11.35 7.66
N ASP A 5 40.24 11.58 8.97
CA ASP A 5 39.50 10.86 9.99
C ASP A 5 38.01 11.16 9.82
N THR A 6 37.34 10.34 9.03
CA THR A 6 35.87 10.33 8.84
C THR A 6 35.16 9.75 10.08
N LYS A 7 35.55 10.19 11.25
CA LYS A 7 34.86 9.94 12.53
C LYS A 7 34.13 11.20 13.01
N GLU A 8 33.41 11.89 12.13
CA GLU A 8 32.26 12.64 12.60
C GLU A 8 31.12 11.64 12.79
N ALA A 9 31.21 10.85 13.84
CA ALA A 9 30.04 10.24 14.43
C ALA A 9 29.06 11.39 14.65
N LEU A 10 27.98 11.41 13.90
CA LEU A 10 26.87 12.36 14.05
C LEU A 10 26.55 12.36 15.54
N ASP A 11 27.05 13.38 16.28
CA ASP A 11 26.82 13.48 17.71
C ASP A 11 25.29 13.64 17.87
N VAL A 12 24.64 12.60 18.36
CA VAL A 12 23.18 12.57 18.59
C VAL A 12 22.73 13.83 19.34
N ARG A 13 23.60 14.37 20.23
CA ARG A 13 23.35 15.62 20.95
C ARG A 13 23.37 16.84 20.02
N ALA A 14 24.24 16.85 19.00
CA ALA A 14 24.27 17.92 18.01
C ALA A 14 23.01 17.89 17.14
N VAL A 15 22.59 16.71 16.69
CA VAL A 15 21.33 16.52 15.94
C VAL A 15 20.14 16.95 16.78
N PHE A 16 20.07 16.54 18.04
CA PHE A 16 18.98 16.94 18.94
C PHE A 16 18.93 18.45 19.19
N ARG A 17 20.06 19.10 19.38
CA ARG A 17 20.16 20.56 19.49
C ARG A 17 19.68 21.27 18.22
N LEU A 18 20.04 20.74 17.05
CA LEU A 18 19.64 21.28 15.74
C LEU A 18 18.13 21.15 15.54
N VAL A 19 17.56 19.99 15.84
CA VAL A 19 16.11 19.76 15.81
C VAL A 19 15.38 20.69 16.76
N THR A 20 15.85 20.85 18.00
CA THR A 20 15.24 21.74 19.00
C THR A 20 15.28 23.20 18.55
N ARG A 21 16.36 23.62 17.89
CA ARG A 21 16.53 25.00 17.38
C ARG A 21 15.64 25.28 16.16
N CYS A 22 15.40 24.25 15.32
CA CYS A 22 14.52 24.35 14.17
C CYS A 22 13.04 24.13 14.51
N TRP A 23 12.72 23.61 15.70
CA TRP A 23 11.36 23.28 16.12
C TRP A 23 10.34 24.43 15.99
N PRO A 24 10.65 25.70 16.36
CA PRO A 24 9.72 26.81 16.21
C PRO A 24 9.29 27.04 14.75
N TYR A 25 10.18 26.74 13.79
CA TYR A 25 9.91 26.90 12.35
C TYR A 25 9.05 25.78 11.79
N TYR A 26 9.18 24.56 12.33
CA TYR A 26 8.41 23.40 11.89
C TYR A 26 7.03 23.29 12.54
N ARG A 27 6.87 23.84 13.75
CA ARG A 27 5.64 23.75 14.52
C ARG A 27 4.36 24.18 13.76
N PRO A 28 4.32 25.30 13.03
CA PRO A 28 3.13 25.71 12.28
C PRO A 28 2.83 24.78 11.11
N GLN A 29 3.83 24.11 10.58
CA GLN A 29 3.70 23.21 9.43
C GLN A 29 3.53 21.74 9.84
N LEU A 30 3.65 21.43 11.12
CA LEU A 30 3.60 20.08 11.66
C LEU A 30 2.30 19.34 11.25
N LYS A 31 1.17 20.04 11.23
CA LYS A 31 -0.12 19.48 10.79
C LYS A 31 -0.04 18.96 9.35
N HIS A 32 0.53 19.75 8.45
CA HIS A 32 0.67 19.38 7.04
C HIS A 32 1.64 18.22 6.86
N ILE A 33 2.75 18.24 7.59
CA ILE A 33 3.75 17.15 7.57
C ILE A 33 3.14 15.85 8.09
N LEU A 34 2.42 15.89 9.21
CA LEU A 34 1.74 14.71 9.77
C LEU A 34 0.65 14.18 8.86
N THR A 35 -0.14 15.06 8.25
CA THR A 35 -1.15 14.67 7.26
C THR A 35 -0.50 13.97 6.07
N TYR A 36 0.59 14.52 5.57
CA TYR A 36 1.35 13.92 4.47
C TYR A 36 1.89 12.53 4.82
N ILE A 37 2.56 12.40 5.96
CA ILE A 37 3.08 11.12 6.45
C ILE A 37 1.93 10.12 6.63
N GLY A 38 0.82 10.54 7.25
CA GLY A 38 -0.35 9.69 7.44
C GLY A 38 -0.95 9.19 6.14
N CYS A 39 -1.11 10.06 5.15
CA CYS A 39 -1.60 9.67 3.83
C CYS A 39 -0.64 8.71 3.11
N THR A 40 0.67 8.96 3.19
CA THR A 40 1.69 8.10 2.57
C THR A 40 1.68 6.70 3.21
N LEU A 41 1.59 6.63 4.53
CA LEU A 41 1.48 5.36 5.26
C LEU A 41 0.19 4.61 4.91
N LEU A 42 -0.94 5.32 4.80
CA LEU A 42 -2.22 4.72 4.41
C LEU A 42 -2.15 4.12 3.00
N ILE A 43 -1.62 4.85 2.03
CA ILE A 43 -1.44 4.36 0.66
C ILE A 43 -0.50 3.15 0.65
N GLY A 44 0.61 3.21 1.39
CA GLY A 44 1.54 2.08 1.52
C GLY A 44 0.88 0.85 2.13
N ALA A 45 0.06 1.01 3.17
CA ALA A 45 -0.68 -0.08 3.80
C ALA A 45 -1.71 -0.70 2.85
N LEU A 46 -2.44 0.12 2.07
CA LEU A 46 -3.38 -0.35 1.05
C LEU A 46 -2.66 -1.15 -0.04
N PHE A 47 -1.52 -0.67 -0.52
CA PHE A 47 -0.70 -1.38 -1.51
C PHE A 47 -0.20 -2.73 -0.98
N PHE A 48 0.28 -2.76 0.26
CA PHE A 48 0.77 -3.97 0.90
C PHE A 48 -0.35 -4.99 1.10
N SER A 49 -1.52 -4.55 1.58
CA SER A 49 -2.69 -5.40 1.74
C SER A 49 -3.19 -5.96 0.41
N PHE A 50 -3.21 -5.12 -0.63
CA PHE A 50 -3.56 -5.56 -1.99
C PHE A 50 -2.59 -6.63 -2.50
N TRP A 51 -1.28 -6.43 -2.33
CA TRP A 51 -0.26 -7.39 -2.75
C TRP A 51 -0.47 -8.74 -2.08
N PHE A 52 -0.76 -8.74 -0.78
CA PHE A 52 -0.98 -9.98 -0.02
C PHE A 52 -2.21 -10.75 -0.51
N VAL A 53 -3.31 -10.04 -0.79
CA VAL A 53 -4.54 -10.63 -1.34
C VAL A 53 -4.32 -11.15 -2.75
N ALA A 54 -3.60 -10.40 -3.59
CA ALA A 54 -3.31 -10.80 -4.96
C ALA A 54 -2.41 -12.05 -5.02
N ASP A 55 -1.41 -12.12 -4.15
CA ASP A 55 -0.51 -13.28 -4.06
C ASP A 55 -1.27 -14.55 -3.67
N ASP A 56 -2.12 -14.50 -2.64
CA ASP A 56 -2.98 -15.62 -2.24
C ASP A 56 -3.94 -16.05 -3.36
N LEU A 57 -4.56 -15.09 -4.05
CA LEU A 57 -5.46 -15.37 -5.17
C LEU A 57 -4.73 -16.06 -6.33
N ILE A 58 -3.53 -15.62 -6.66
CA ILE A 58 -2.76 -16.18 -7.78
C ILE A 58 -2.21 -17.56 -7.42
N GLN A 59 -1.58 -17.71 -6.27
CA GLN A 59 -0.90 -18.94 -5.90
C GLN A 59 -1.88 -20.04 -5.50
N ASN A 60 -2.80 -19.75 -4.60
CA ASN A 60 -3.65 -20.76 -3.97
C ASN A 60 -4.97 -20.95 -4.74
N LYS A 61 -5.65 -19.89 -5.14
CA LYS A 61 -6.97 -20.00 -5.75
C LYS A 61 -6.89 -20.32 -7.24
N ILE A 62 -6.01 -19.67 -8.00
CA ILE A 62 -5.83 -19.93 -9.42
C ILE A 62 -4.87 -21.10 -9.63
N GLY A 63 -3.76 -21.18 -8.91
CA GLY A 63 -2.74 -22.21 -9.05
C GLY A 63 -3.23 -23.57 -8.57
N VAL A 64 -3.61 -23.68 -7.32
CA VAL A 64 -4.04 -24.95 -6.67
C VAL A 64 -5.52 -25.24 -6.88
N GLY A 65 -6.35 -24.19 -7.08
CA GLY A 65 -7.80 -24.32 -7.26
C GLY A 65 -8.56 -24.44 -5.94
N GLU A 66 -8.02 -23.85 -4.88
CA GLU A 66 -8.75 -23.78 -3.63
C GLU A 66 -9.99 -22.89 -3.73
N PRO A 67 -11.07 -23.19 -2.96
CA PRO A 67 -12.25 -22.34 -2.93
C PRO A 67 -11.93 -20.96 -2.36
N LEU A 68 -12.69 -19.95 -2.80
CA LEU A 68 -12.52 -18.56 -2.36
C LEU A 68 -13.02 -18.38 -0.93
N GLN A 69 -12.44 -17.43 -0.23
CA GLN A 69 -12.98 -16.92 1.02
C GLN A 69 -14.13 -15.94 0.72
N PRO A 70 -15.10 -15.75 1.66
CA PRO A 70 -16.25 -14.87 1.44
C PRO A 70 -15.85 -13.45 1.03
N LEU A 71 -14.82 -12.90 1.67
CA LEU A 71 -14.31 -11.58 1.37
C LEU A 71 -13.69 -11.50 -0.04
N GLN A 72 -12.97 -12.53 -0.47
CA GLN A 72 -12.37 -12.62 -1.80
C GLN A 72 -13.43 -12.73 -2.89
N ALA A 73 -14.46 -13.55 -2.68
CA ALA A 73 -15.59 -13.69 -3.60
C ALA A 73 -16.33 -12.34 -3.76
N HIS A 74 -16.57 -11.65 -2.66
CA HIS A 74 -17.21 -10.33 -2.67
C HIS A 74 -16.37 -9.27 -3.41
N LEU A 75 -15.06 -9.22 -3.14
CA LEU A 75 -14.12 -8.32 -3.84
C LEU A 75 -14.06 -8.59 -5.36
N LEU A 76 -14.15 -9.84 -5.75
CA LEU A 76 -14.12 -10.26 -7.15
C LEU A 76 -15.52 -10.25 -7.81
N MET A 77 -16.56 -9.86 -7.08
CA MET A 77 -17.97 -9.86 -7.55
C MET A 77 -18.38 -11.24 -8.09
N LEU A 78 -17.99 -12.31 -7.38
CA LEU A 78 -18.32 -13.69 -7.72
C LEU A 78 -19.41 -14.24 -6.82
N ASP A 79 -20.21 -15.17 -7.37
CA ASP A 79 -21.32 -15.81 -6.66
C ASP A 79 -20.84 -16.75 -5.53
N GLU A 80 -21.76 -17.12 -4.65
CA GLU A 80 -21.51 -18.04 -3.53
C GLU A 80 -21.06 -19.44 -3.97
N SER A 81 -21.28 -19.81 -5.25
CA SER A 81 -20.82 -21.08 -5.83
C SER A 81 -19.29 -21.26 -5.86
N TYR A 82 -18.56 -20.18 -5.64
CA TYR A 82 -17.08 -20.15 -5.55
C TYR A 82 -16.57 -20.28 -4.10
N LEU A 83 -17.47 -20.25 -3.12
CA LEU A 83 -17.14 -20.34 -1.72
C LEU A 83 -16.88 -21.80 -1.30
N LYS A 84 -16.19 -21.93 -0.18
CA LYS A 84 -15.97 -23.21 0.48
C LYS A 84 -17.34 -23.73 0.98
N GLY A 85 -17.80 -24.88 0.43
CA GLY A 85 -18.96 -25.58 0.96
C GLY A 85 -18.64 -26.23 2.30
N ASP A 86 -19.69 -26.43 3.15
CA ASP A 86 -19.53 -26.99 4.49
C ASP A 86 -19.11 -28.47 4.51
N ASP A 87 -19.36 -29.22 3.41
CA ASP A 87 -19.24 -30.69 3.45
C ASP A 87 -18.05 -31.30 2.69
N GLU A 88 -17.40 -30.57 1.77
CA GLU A 88 -16.18 -31.07 1.10
C GLU A 88 -15.33 -29.91 0.55
N PRO A 89 -13.97 -30.07 0.48
CA PRO A 89 -13.10 -29.11 -0.17
C PRO A 89 -13.24 -29.21 -1.71
N LYS A 90 -14.34 -28.67 -2.22
CA LYS A 90 -14.63 -28.68 -3.64
C LYS A 90 -13.63 -27.77 -4.36
N ARG A 91 -12.68 -28.38 -5.08
CA ARG A 91 -11.73 -27.61 -5.90
C ARG A 91 -12.47 -26.87 -7.01
N LEU A 92 -12.03 -25.67 -7.30
CA LEU A 92 -12.55 -24.87 -8.41
C LEU A 92 -12.34 -25.61 -9.74
N SER A 93 -13.37 -25.69 -10.56
CA SER A 93 -13.27 -26.23 -11.92
C SER A 93 -12.39 -25.32 -12.81
N GLU A 94 -11.91 -25.83 -13.94
CA GLU A 94 -11.10 -25.03 -14.87
C GLU A 94 -11.84 -23.78 -15.38
N ALA A 95 -13.12 -23.90 -15.64
CA ALA A 95 -13.97 -22.77 -16.06
C ALA A 95 -14.05 -21.70 -14.96
N GLN A 96 -14.23 -22.13 -13.70
CA GLN A 96 -14.24 -21.23 -12.55
C GLN A 96 -12.90 -20.54 -12.33
N ARG A 97 -11.78 -21.26 -12.47
CA ARG A 97 -10.43 -20.67 -12.36
C ARG A 97 -10.18 -19.60 -13.45
N LYS A 98 -10.67 -19.87 -14.68
CA LYS A 98 -10.57 -18.89 -15.77
C LYS A 98 -11.34 -17.63 -15.47
N GLN A 99 -12.55 -17.76 -14.89
CA GLN A 99 -13.37 -16.61 -14.46
C GLN A 99 -12.69 -15.85 -13.31
N VAL A 100 -12.20 -16.54 -12.30
CA VAL A 100 -11.44 -15.91 -11.19
C VAL A 100 -10.24 -15.15 -11.73
N ARG A 101 -9.47 -15.74 -12.67
CA ARG A 101 -8.33 -15.05 -13.31
C ARG A 101 -8.75 -13.76 -14.01
N ALA A 102 -9.84 -13.78 -14.78
CA ALA A 102 -10.34 -12.59 -15.48
C ALA A 102 -10.74 -11.50 -14.47
N ASN A 103 -11.46 -11.86 -13.42
CA ASN A 103 -11.90 -10.90 -12.40
C ASN A 103 -10.72 -10.35 -11.57
N VAL A 104 -9.70 -11.16 -11.29
CA VAL A 104 -8.46 -10.69 -10.64
C VAL A 104 -7.75 -9.65 -11.49
N VAL A 105 -7.67 -9.84 -12.81
CA VAL A 105 -7.06 -8.85 -13.72
C VAL A 105 -7.87 -7.54 -13.69
N ILE A 106 -9.19 -7.62 -13.80
CA ILE A 106 -10.07 -6.44 -13.75
C ILE A 106 -9.93 -5.72 -12.41
N PHE A 107 -9.95 -6.46 -11.31
CA PHE A 107 -9.78 -5.92 -9.97
C PHE A 107 -8.43 -5.22 -9.82
N THR A 108 -7.34 -5.84 -10.28
CA THR A 108 -5.99 -5.26 -10.26
C THR A 108 -5.92 -3.96 -11.04
N LEU A 109 -6.45 -3.95 -12.27
CA LEU A 109 -6.46 -2.75 -13.11
C LEU A 109 -7.28 -1.62 -12.47
N THR A 110 -8.45 -1.95 -11.92
CA THR A 110 -9.31 -0.99 -11.21
C THR A 110 -8.60 -0.44 -9.98
N PHE A 111 -7.97 -1.29 -9.18
CA PHE A 111 -7.21 -0.87 -8.00
C PHE A 111 -6.07 0.08 -8.36
N VAL A 112 -5.24 -0.28 -9.36
CA VAL A 112 -4.14 0.57 -9.83
C VAL A 112 -4.67 1.91 -10.33
N PHE A 113 -5.75 1.92 -11.08
CA PHE A 113 -6.38 3.15 -11.56
C PHE A 113 -6.87 4.04 -10.42
N VAL A 114 -7.59 3.47 -9.44
CA VAL A 114 -8.11 4.20 -8.27
C VAL A 114 -6.96 4.77 -7.44
N VAL A 115 -5.90 4.00 -7.21
CA VAL A 115 -4.72 4.48 -6.48
C VAL A 115 -4.00 5.57 -7.25
N PHE A 116 -3.83 5.44 -8.56
CA PHE A 116 -3.18 6.45 -9.41
C PHE A 116 -3.95 7.77 -9.41
N VAL A 117 -5.27 7.70 -9.63
CA VAL A 117 -6.14 8.88 -9.61
C VAL A 117 -6.21 9.49 -8.20
N GLY A 118 -6.31 8.65 -7.16
CA GLY A 118 -6.38 9.10 -5.77
C GLY A 118 -5.07 9.71 -5.26
N SER A 119 -3.92 9.27 -5.77
CA SER A 119 -2.61 9.84 -5.40
C SER A 119 -2.30 11.16 -6.10
N SER A 120 -2.97 11.45 -7.22
CA SER A 120 -2.75 12.67 -7.99
C SER A 120 -2.97 13.97 -7.19
N PRO A 121 -4.12 14.18 -6.49
CA PRO A 121 -4.32 15.36 -5.66
C PRO A 121 -3.33 15.44 -4.48
N LEU A 122 -2.88 14.29 -3.98
CA LEU A 122 -1.90 14.22 -2.90
C LEU A 122 -0.54 14.72 -3.38
N SER A 123 -0.11 14.33 -4.58
CA SER A 123 1.12 14.80 -5.20
C SER A 123 1.07 16.31 -5.48
N TYR A 124 -0.08 16.82 -5.93
CA TYR A 124 -0.29 18.26 -6.11
C TYR A 124 -0.18 19.02 -4.78
N TYR A 125 -0.78 18.49 -3.71
CA TYR A 125 -0.71 19.06 -2.38
C TYR A 125 0.72 19.08 -1.83
N GLN A 126 1.52 18.08 -2.12
CA GLN A 126 2.96 18.05 -1.78
C GLN A 126 3.73 19.19 -2.43
N VAL A 127 3.56 19.38 -3.74
CA VAL A 127 4.23 20.46 -4.48
C VAL A 127 3.81 21.82 -3.94
N TRP A 128 2.53 22.00 -3.62
CA TRP A 128 2.01 23.23 -3.05
C TRP A 128 2.59 23.55 -1.66
N ILE A 129 2.75 22.53 -0.79
CA ILE A 129 3.41 22.70 0.52
C ILE A 129 4.86 23.12 0.31
N PHE A 130 5.59 22.42 -0.57
CA PHE A 130 6.99 22.74 -0.87
C PHE A 130 7.18 24.19 -1.36
N GLN A 131 6.28 24.68 -2.20
CA GLN A 131 6.31 26.06 -2.70
C GLN A 131 6.02 27.11 -1.63
N ARG A 132 5.29 26.75 -0.57
CA ARG A 132 5.01 27.68 0.55
C ARG A 132 6.08 27.70 1.62
N VAL A 133 6.93 26.69 1.66
CA VAL A 133 8.00 26.54 2.67
C VAL A 133 9.30 27.20 2.20
N ASN A 134 9.50 27.37 0.90
CA ASN A 134 10.58 28.14 0.30
C ASN A 134 10.17 29.60 0.07
#